data_3378369f5cdfaaefd7bfb0177f7cd51b
#
_entry.id   3378369f5cdfaaefd7bfb0177f7cd51b
#
_cell.length_a   1.000
_cell.length_b   1.000
_cell.length_c   1.000
_cell.angle_alpha   90.00
_cell.angle_beta   90.00
_cell.angle_gamma   90.00
#
_symmetry.space_group_name_H-M   'P 1'
#
loop_
_entity.id
_entity.type
_entity.pdbx_description
1 polymer ?
#
loop_
_entity_poly.entity_id
_entity_poly.type
_entity_poly.pdbx_seq_one_letter_code
_entity_poly.pdbx_strand_id
1 'polypeptide(L)'
;KFQSHLVWMDQKPLSMNQSYELIMGHRRVNARVSIIHHRIDVNTLKKIHAKSLNLNEIGYLDVELDSLIPIDGFSNNKKLGSFILIDKISNATVAAGMINSQQTEIIDIEESQSYFRNINKKLKDATAEEVVKWALSIEGKIIVTTNFGPQEAVLLHMVNQVTPGIEVLWIDSGYNKPDTYKFADDVTKKLDLNLTVYTPVVSAARRDAIMDGIPNIDNHAHGEFSDQFKLEPFKRAMNEINPDVWLTAVRREQTLVRQEMDIVSLGPNEVIKVSPLLDWTINDMKTYLNKYGLPDETFYFDPTKVESGRECGLHTISN
;
A
#
# COMPACT_ATOMS: atom_id res chain seq x y z
N LYS A 1 3.03 -12.80 7.75
CA LYS A 1 4.38 -12.75 7.15
C LYS A 1 5.39 -13.28 8.15
N PHE A 2 6.43 -13.96 7.70
CA PHE A 2 7.53 -14.44 8.56
C PHE A 2 8.81 -14.61 7.74
N GLN A 3 9.94 -14.57 8.44
CA GLN A 3 11.26 -14.84 7.86
C GLN A 3 11.65 -16.28 8.00
N SER A 4 12.29 -16.82 6.98
CA SER A 4 12.71 -18.23 6.99
C SER A 4 14.01 -18.46 6.21
N HIS A 5 14.72 -19.49 6.61
CA HIS A 5 15.68 -20.17 5.73
C HIS A 5 14.93 -21.18 4.88
N LEU A 6 15.13 -21.14 3.58
CA LEU A 6 14.42 -21.99 2.62
C LEU A 6 15.42 -22.59 1.62
N VAL A 7 15.32 -23.89 1.40
CA VAL A 7 16.03 -24.60 0.34
C VAL A 7 15.12 -24.68 -0.87
N TRP A 8 15.57 -24.20 -2.02
CA TRP A 8 14.85 -24.33 -3.28
C TRP A 8 15.17 -25.66 -3.96
N MET A 9 14.16 -26.41 -4.37
CA MET A 9 14.29 -27.78 -4.86
C MET A 9 13.76 -27.99 -6.28
N ASP A 10 13.28 -26.95 -6.96
CA ASP A 10 12.84 -27.03 -8.34
C ASP A 10 13.97 -26.67 -9.31
N GLN A 11 13.93 -27.24 -10.52
CA GLN A 11 14.85 -26.88 -11.62
C GLN A 11 14.59 -25.47 -12.14
N LYS A 12 13.32 -25.01 -12.11
CA LYS A 12 12.98 -23.62 -12.41
C LYS A 12 13.38 -22.73 -11.23
N PRO A 13 14.03 -21.60 -11.49
CA PRO A 13 14.36 -20.66 -10.41
C PRO A 13 13.11 -20.18 -9.65
N LEU A 14 13.27 -19.89 -8.37
CA LEU A 14 12.22 -19.29 -7.54
C LEU A 14 11.68 -18.02 -8.20
N SER A 15 10.39 -17.97 -8.42
CA SER A 15 9.69 -16.79 -8.93
C SER A 15 9.06 -16.01 -7.77
N MET A 16 9.53 -14.77 -7.57
CA MET A 16 8.96 -13.90 -6.55
C MET A 16 7.50 -13.55 -6.86
N ASN A 17 6.70 -13.40 -5.81
CA ASN A 17 5.26 -13.10 -5.88
C ASN A 17 4.38 -14.16 -6.57
N GLN A 18 4.96 -15.28 -7.00
CA GLN A 18 4.18 -16.45 -7.42
C GLN A 18 3.49 -17.07 -6.21
N SER A 19 2.22 -17.47 -6.38
CA SER A 19 1.45 -18.13 -5.34
C SER A 19 1.78 -19.62 -5.29
N TYR A 20 2.25 -20.10 -4.15
CA TYR A 20 2.49 -21.50 -3.83
C TYR A 20 1.46 -21.97 -2.80
N GLU A 21 1.26 -23.28 -2.66
CA GLU A 21 0.59 -23.85 -1.50
C GLU A 21 1.64 -24.15 -0.43
N LEU A 22 1.49 -23.56 0.75
CA LEU A 22 2.34 -23.85 1.92
C LEU A 22 1.65 -24.91 2.77
N ILE A 23 2.40 -25.96 3.12
CA ILE A 23 1.96 -26.99 4.07
C ILE A 23 2.82 -26.91 5.33
N MET A 24 2.16 -26.72 6.48
CA MET A 24 2.74 -26.73 7.81
C MET A 24 1.94 -27.63 8.73
N GLY A 25 2.53 -28.75 9.13
CA GLY A 25 1.81 -29.79 9.87
C GLY A 25 0.63 -30.33 9.06
N HIS A 26 -0.59 -30.07 9.53
CA HIS A 26 -1.84 -30.44 8.84
C HIS A 26 -2.54 -29.28 8.12
N ARG A 27 -1.96 -28.10 8.13
CA ARG A 27 -2.55 -26.89 7.56
C ARG A 27 -2.02 -26.64 6.16
N ARG A 28 -2.91 -26.16 5.30
CA ARG A 28 -2.61 -25.74 3.93
C ARG A 28 -3.10 -24.32 3.75
N VAL A 29 -2.23 -23.44 3.30
CA VAL A 29 -2.56 -22.02 3.01
C VAL A 29 -1.79 -21.58 1.78
N ASN A 30 -2.28 -20.57 1.10
CA ASN A 30 -1.49 -19.95 0.03
C ASN A 30 -0.37 -19.09 0.63
N ALA A 31 0.77 -19.14 -0.02
CA ALA A 31 1.94 -18.37 0.36
C ALA A 31 2.66 -17.84 -0.87
N ARG A 32 3.40 -16.76 -0.69
CA ARG A 32 4.33 -16.21 -1.69
C ARG A 32 5.62 -15.78 -1.02
N VAL A 33 6.71 -15.83 -1.78
CA VAL A 33 7.98 -15.23 -1.37
C VAL A 33 7.96 -13.79 -1.83
N SER A 34 8.01 -12.85 -0.87
CA SER A 34 7.93 -11.42 -1.16
C SER A 34 9.31 -10.75 -1.24
N ILE A 35 10.28 -11.22 -0.43
CA ILE A 35 11.63 -10.66 -0.39
C ILE A 35 12.64 -11.79 -0.28
N ILE A 36 13.76 -11.68 -1.01
CA ILE A 36 14.95 -12.49 -0.81
C ILE A 36 16.04 -11.56 -0.26
N HIS A 37 16.37 -11.71 1.02
CA HIS A 37 17.39 -10.89 1.66
C HIS A 37 18.79 -11.26 1.17
N HIS A 38 19.10 -12.57 1.13
CA HIS A 38 20.34 -13.12 0.62
C HIS A 38 20.23 -14.62 0.39
N ARG A 39 21.12 -15.17 -0.43
CA ARG A 39 21.39 -16.60 -0.45
C ARG A 39 22.63 -16.93 0.38
N ILE A 40 22.72 -18.17 0.84
CA ILE A 40 23.85 -18.66 1.62
C ILE A 40 24.72 -19.52 0.70
N ASP A 41 25.99 -19.20 0.59
CA ASP A 41 26.97 -20.08 -0.05
C ASP A 41 27.24 -21.27 0.88
N VAL A 42 26.88 -22.47 0.45
CA VAL A 42 26.96 -23.68 1.28
C VAL A 42 28.40 -24.10 1.62
N ASN A 43 29.40 -23.63 0.86
CA ASN A 43 30.80 -23.96 1.10
C ASN A 43 31.47 -22.97 2.06
N THR A 44 31.13 -21.69 1.93
CA THR A 44 31.79 -20.60 2.69
C THR A 44 30.91 -20.05 3.80
N LEU A 45 29.62 -20.40 3.83
CA LEU A 45 28.58 -19.88 4.71
C LEU A 45 28.40 -18.35 4.60
N LYS A 46 28.93 -17.74 3.55
CA LYS A 46 28.79 -16.30 3.32
C LYS A 46 27.43 -15.95 2.75
N LYS A 47 26.93 -14.79 3.15
CA LYS A 47 25.71 -14.19 2.62
C LYS A 47 26.02 -13.54 1.28
N ILE A 48 25.28 -13.90 0.24
CA ILE A 48 25.46 -13.39 -1.13
C ILE A 48 24.14 -12.78 -1.56
N HIS A 49 24.18 -11.58 -2.13
CA HIS A 49 22.99 -10.94 -2.69
C HIS A 49 22.41 -11.81 -3.82
N ALA A 50 21.10 -12.05 -3.79
CA ALA A 50 20.40 -12.83 -4.81
C ALA A 50 19.01 -12.26 -5.06
N LYS A 51 18.60 -12.28 -6.33
CA LYS A 51 17.23 -11.89 -6.76
C LYS A 51 16.34 -13.09 -7.02
N SER A 52 16.88 -14.30 -6.98
CA SER A 52 16.18 -15.57 -7.17
C SER A 52 17.02 -16.67 -6.52
N LEU A 53 16.43 -17.86 -6.34
CA LEU A 53 17.13 -19.07 -5.91
C LEU A 53 17.03 -20.13 -7.01
N ASN A 54 18.17 -20.73 -7.34
CA ASN A 54 18.25 -21.88 -8.21
C ASN A 54 18.17 -23.19 -7.42
N LEU A 55 18.08 -24.30 -8.13
CA LEU A 55 18.05 -25.64 -7.54
C LEU A 55 19.17 -25.83 -6.49
N ASN A 56 18.81 -26.32 -5.32
CA ASN A 56 19.69 -26.57 -4.18
C ASN A 56 20.34 -25.32 -3.55
N GLU A 57 19.89 -24.12 -3.91
CA GLU A 57 20.31 -22.91 -3.21
C GLU A 57 19.48 -22.69 -1.93
N ILE A 58 20.17 -22.20 -0.90
CA ILE A 58 19.56 -21.83 0.38
C ILE A 58 19.42 -20.32 0.42
N GLY A 59 18.20 -19.83 0.63
CA GLY A 59 17.91 -18.41 0.80
C GLY A 59 17.43 -18.08 2.20
N TYR A 60 17.67 -16.84 2.62
CA TYR A 60 17.00 -16.20 3.73
C TYR A 60 16.01 -15.19 3.16
N LEU A 61 14.72 -15.37 3.47
CA LEU A 61 13.66 -14.70 2.73
C LEU A 61 12.40 -14.50 3.57
N ASP A 62 11.55 -13.62 3.10
CA ASP A 62 10.22 -13.36 3.66
C ASP A 62 9.16 -14.17 2.93
N VAL A 63 8.31 -14.85 3.71
CA VAL A 63 7.13 -15.58 3.24
C VAL A 63 5.88 -14.89 3.74
N GLU A 64 4.97 -14.56 2.82
CA GLU A 64 3.66 -14.02 3.13
C GLU A 64 2.60 -15.08 2.94
N LEU A 65 1.63 -15.12 3.86
CA LEU A 65 0.49 -16.02 3.84
C LEU A 65 -0.78 -15.23 3.50
N ASP A 66 -1.72 -15.86 2.82
CA ASP A 66 -3.05 -15.29 2.56
C ASP A 66 -4.01 -15.47 3.75
N SER A 67 -3.64 -16.26 4.74
CA SER A 67 -4.49 -16.59 5.89
C SER A 67 -3.65 -16.68 7.16
N LEU A 68 -4.24 -16.30 8.29
CA LEU A 68 -3.59 -16.41 9.59
C LEU A 68 -3.54 -17.87 10.03
N ILE A 69 -2.34 -18.36 10.30
CA ILE A 69 -2.09 -19.65 10.92
C ILE A 69 -1.11 -19.48 12.09
N PRO A 70 -1.23 -20.29 13.16
CA PRO A 70 -0.23 -20.27 14.23
C PRO A 70 1.11 -20.75 13.67
N ILE A 71 2.15 -19.96 13.89
CA ILE A 71 3.54 -20.25 13.53
C ILE A 71 4.41 -20.12 14.79
N ASP A 72 5.57 -20.75 14.76
CA ASP A 72 6.59 -20.62 15.80
C ASP A 72 7.97 -20.73 15.15
N GLY A 73 9.01 -20.30 15.82
CA GLY A 73 10.38 -20.51 15.35
C GLY A 73 10.74 -22.00 15.36
N PHE A 74 11.48 -22.46 14.35
CA PHE A 74 11.87 -23.86 14.22
C PHE A 74 12.64 -24.40 15.43
N SER A 75 13.44 -23.56 16.10
CA SER A 75 14.16 -23.93 17.33
C SER A 75 13.23 -24.22 18.50
N ASN A 76 12.08 -23.54 18.56
CA ASN A 76 11.11 -23.67 19.65
C ASN A 76 10.12 -24.81 19.37
N ASN A 77 9.60 -24.87 18.15
CA ASN A 77 8.61 -25.86 17.77
C ASN A 77 8.81 -26.32 16.31
N LYS A 78 9.42 -27.49 16.15
CA LYS A 78 9.71 -28.05 14.82
C LYS A 78 8.46 -28.23 13.94
N LYS A 79 7.29 -28.55 14.53
CA LYS A 79 6.05 -28.78 13.77
C LYS A 79 5.40 -27.49 13.26
N LEU A 80 5.49 -26.40 14.03
CA LEU A 80 4.96 -25.09 13.67
C LEU A 80 6.03 -24.15 13.07
N GLY A 81 7.28 -24.60 13.05
CA GLY A 81 8.43 -23.86 12.55
C GLY A 81 9.02 -24.42 11.27
N SER A 82 8.47 -25.50 10.70
CA SER A 82 8.89 -26.04 9.41
C SER A 82 7.71 -26.13 8.45
N PHE A 83 8.00 -25.90 7.16
CA PHE A 83 7.00 -25.92 6.11
C PHE A 83 7.59 -26.41 4.78
N ILE A 84 6.71 -26.80 3.87
CA ILE A 84 7.06 -27.02 2.46
C ILE A 84 6.23 -26.09 1.57
N LEU A 85 6.78 -25.73 0.40
CA LEU A 85 6.05 -25.07 -0.67
C LEU A 85 5.77 -26.07 -1.80
N ILE A 86 4.55 -26.04 -2.27
CA ILE A 86 4.08 -26.85 -3.39
C ILE A 86 3.69 -25.92 -4.55
N ASP A 87 4.19 -26.19 -5.73
CA ASP A 87 3.74 -25.54 -6.93
C ASP A 87 2.33 -25.98 -7.30
N LYS A 88 1.40 -25.04 -7.46
CA LYS A 88 -0.03 -25.31 -7.68
C LYS A 88 -0.35 -25.91 -9.05
N ILE A 89 0.59 -25.83 -10.00
CA ILE A 89 0.38 -26.32 -11.35
C ILE A 89 0.88 -27.74 -11.46
N SER A 90 2.11 -27.99 -11.02
CA SER A 90 2.74 -29.31 -11.09
C SER A 90 2.42 -30.22 -9.92
N ASN A 91 1.89 -29.68 -8.81
CA ASN A 91 1.73 -30.34 -7.52
C ASN A 91 3.04 -30.92 -6.95
N ALA A 92 4.18 -30.43 -7.41
CA ALA A 92 5.49 -30.82 -6.91
C ALA A 92 5.89 -29.99 -5.68
N THR A 93 6.59 -30.64 -4.73
CA THR A 93 7.26 -29.89 -3.65
C THR A 93 8.46 -29.15 -4.24
N VAL A 94 8.42 -27.83 -4.19
CA VAL A 94 9.44 -26.95 -4.79
C VAL A 94 10.38 -26.31 -3.77
N ALA A 95 10.02 -26.37 -2.48
CA ALA A 95 10.90 -25.87 -1.41
C ALA A 95 10.56 -26.47 -0.06
N ALA A 96 11.55 -26.45 0.84
CA ALA A 96 11.38 -26.70 2.26
C ALA A 96 12.01 -25.57 3.07
N GLY A 97 11.32 -25.12 4.11
CA GLY A 97 11.74 -23.97 4.90
C GLY A 97 11.65 -24.19 6.41
N MET A 98 12.48 -23.41 7.11
CA MET A 98 12.51 -23.33 8.57
C MET A 98 12.32 -21.87 8.98
N ILE A 99 11.30 -21.61 9.79
CA ILE A 99 11.01 -20.28 10.33
C ILE A 99 12.11 -19.88 11.30
N ASN A 100 12.65 -18.69 11.12
CA ASN A 100 13.70 -18.18 11.99
C ASN A 100 13.09 -17.77 13.34
N SER A 101 13.61 -18.32 14.44
CA SER A 101 13.18 -18.01 15.79
C SER A 101 13.69 -16.64 16.32
N GLN A 102 14.65 -16.02 15.64
CA GLN A 102 15.20 -14.73 16.08
C GLN A 102 14.48 -13.52 15.48
N GLN A 103 13.57 -13.74 14.55
CA GLN A 103 12.65 -12.75 14.01
C GLN A 103 11.34 -13.43 13.59
N THR A 104 10.66 -14.09 14.46
CA THR A 104 9.32 -13.64 14.75
C THR A 104 9.55 -12.29 15.41
N GLU A 105 9.71 -11.24 14.64
CA GLU A 105 9.04 -10.03 14.99
C GLU A 105 7.56 -10.44 14.94
N ILE A 106 7.08 -10.94 16.04
CA ILE A 106 6.06 -10.17 16.72
C ILE A 106 6.70 -8.80 16.76
N ILE A 107 6.54 -8.00 15.71
CA ILE A 107 6.35 -6.56 15.88
C ILE A 107 5.26 -6.63 16.90
N ASP A 108 5.68 -6.36 18.13
CA ASP A 108 4.82 -6.50 19.28
C ASP A 108 3.65 -5.64 18.87
N ILE A 109 2.51 -6.27 18.53
CA ILE A 109 1.33 -5.52 18.08
C ILE A 109 1.06 -4.48 19.14
N GLU A 110 1.41 -4.80 20.40
CA GLU A 110 1.40 -3.87 21.54
C GLU A 110 2.49 -2.79 21.41
N GLU A 111 3.67 -3.09 20.93
CA GLU A 111 4.77 -2.09 20.80
C GLU A 111 4.54 -1.19 19.58
N SER A 112 4.08 -1.75 18.46
CA SER A 112 3.65 -0.99 17.27
C SER A 112 2.41 -0.14 17.59
N GLN A 113 1.39 -0.71 18.23
CA GLN A 113 0.22 0.05 18.67
C GLN A 113 0.57 1.10 19.74
N SER A 114 1.52 0.82 20.60
CA SER A 114 2.07 1.77 21.57
C SER A 114 2.81 2.91 20.88
N TYR A 115 3.62 2.60 19.86
CA TYR A 115 4.32 3.58 19.03
C TYR A 115 3.35 4.54 18.35
N PHE A 116 2.37 4.03 17.60
CA PHE A 116 1.37 4.86 16.92
C PHE A 116 0.50 5.65 17.90
N ARG A 117 0.08 5.05 19.02
CA ARG A 117 -0.65 5.76 20.10
C ARG A 117 0.15 6.93 20.65
N ASN A 118 1.45 6.74 20.90
CA ASN A 118 2.32 7.80 21.42
C ASN A 118 2.52 8.93 20.42
N ILE A 119 2.69 8.60 19.12
CA ILE A 119 2.80 9.59 18.05
C ILE A 119 1.49 10.35 17.89
N ASN A 120 0.36 9.67 17.80
CA ASN A 120 -0.95 10.32 17.67
C ASN A 120 -1.26 11.22 18.87
N LYS A 121 -0.85 10.81 20.09
CA LYS A 121 -0.97 11.65 21.28
C LYS A 121 -0.11 12.93 21.19
N LYS A 122 1.10 12.84 20.62
CA LYS A 122 1.98 14.01 20.41
C LYS A 122 1.45 14.95 19.34
N LEU A 123 0.84 14.40 18.29
CA LEU A 123 0.36 15.17 17.14
C LEU A 123 -1.09 15.64 17.31
N LYS A 124 -1.80 15.25 18.37
CA LYS A 124 -3.21 15.56 18.59
C LYS A 124 -3.53 17.05 18.51
N ASP A 125 -2.65 17.88 19.09
CA ASP A 125 -2.83 19.33 19.15
C ASP A 125 -1.91 20.06 18.14
N ALA A 126 -1.23 19.33 17.26
CA ALA A 126 -0.35 19.89 16.25
C ALA A 126 -1.17 20.46 15.06
N THR A 127 -0.67 21.54 14.48
CA THR A 127 -1.23 22.07 13.24
C THR A 127 -0.95 21.14 12.07
N ALA A 128 -1.74 21.22 11.00
CA ALA A 128 -1.53 20.41 9.79
C ALA A 128 -0.11 20.58 9.22
N GLU A 129 0.41 21.80 9.24
CA GLU A 129 1.77 22.13 8.80
C GLU A 129 2.83 21.45 9.70
N GLU A 130 2.61 21.35 10.99
CA GLU A 130 3.50 20.64 11.91
C GLU A 130 3.46 19.14 11.68
N VAL A 131 2.27 18.58 11.42
CA VAL A 131 2.12 17.16 11.06
C VAL A 131 2.83 16.85 9.73
N VAL A 132 2.69 17.72 8.72
CA VAL A 132 3.42 17.60 7.45
C VAL A 132 4.93 17.64 7.68
N LYS A 133 5.44 18.61 8.45
CA LYS A 133 6.89 18.71 8.77
C LYS A 133 7.39 17.48 9.50
N TRP A 134 6.62 16.96 10.45
CA TRP A 134 6.96 15.73 11.14
C TRP A 134 7.02 14.54 10.16
N ALA A 135 6.01 14.35 9.32
CA ALA A 135 5.98 13.27 8.34
C ALA A 135 7.17 13.33 7.37
N LEU A 136 7.53 14.55 6.93
CA LEU A 136 8.65 14.78 6.02
C LEU A 136 10.03 14.70 6.70
N SER A 137 10.08 14.62 8.05
CA SER A 137 11.32 14.37 8.80
C SER A 137 11.64 12.90 8.98
N ILE A 138 10.72 12.00 8.64
CA ILE A 138 10.96 10.55 8.69
C ILE A 138 11.91 10.18 7.57
N GLU A 139 12.93 9.39 7.88
CA GLU A 139 13.86 8.87 6.87
C GLU A 139 13.16 7.87 5.95
N GLY A 140 13.48 7.91 4.65
CA GLY A 140 12.97 7.00 3.65
C GLY A 140 12.26 7.69 2.49
N LYS A 141 11.60 6.90 1.67
CA LYS A 141 10.86 7.38 0.49
C LYS A 141 9.46 7.84 0.90
N ILE A 142 9.16 9.10 0.65
CA ILE A 142 7.89 9.72 1.03
C ILE A 142 7.10 10.06 -0.22
N ILE A 143 5.82 9.72 -0.24
CA ILE A 143 4.89 10.08 -1.31
C ILE A 143 3.66 10.81 -0.78
N VAL A 144 3.04 11.57 -1.66
CA VAL A 144 1.71 12.16 -1.45
C VAL A 144 0.76 11.59 -2.49
N THR A 145 -0.42 11.14 -2.10
CA THR A 145 -1.44 10.73 -3.07
C THR A 145 -2.47 11.83 -3.28
N THR A 146 -2.95 11.94 -4.50
CA THR A 146 -4.05 12.82 -4.88
C THR A 146 -4.99 12.12 -5.86
N ASN A 147 -6.25 12.52 -5.86
CA ASN A 147 -7.20 12.20 -6.92
C ASN A 147 -7.61 13.45 -7.72
N PHE A 148 -6.95 14.59 -7.45
CA PHE A 148 -7.29 15.91 -7.99
C PHE A 148 -8.78 16.27 -7.82
N GLY A 149 -9.39 15.79 -6.75
CA GLY A 149 -10.74 16.16 -6.35
C GLY A 149 -10.80 17.50 -5.61
N PRO A 150 -12.00 17.83 -5.08
CA PRO A 150 -12.19 19.07 -4.33
C PRO A 150 -11.21 19.22 -3.18
N GLN A 151 -10.63 20.41 -3.04
CA GLN A 151 -9.67 20.86 -2.02
C GLN A 151 -8.32 20.08 -1.99
N GLU A 152 -8.04 19.20 -2.93
CA GLU A 152 -6.78 18.41 -2.97
C GLU A 152 -5.54 19.31 -3.12
N ALA A 153 -5.66 20.49 -3.73
CA ALA A 153 -4.58 21.46 -3.84
C ALA A 153 -4.04 21.93 -2.47
N VAL A 154 -4.81 21.79 -1.38
CA VAL A 154 -4.38 22.19 -0.02
C VAL A 154 -3.19 21.33 0.44
N LEU A 155 -3.33 20.01 0.47
CA LEU A 155 -2.25 19.13 0.91
C LEU A 155 -1.05 19.22 -0.03
N LEU A 156 -1.28 19.23 -1.34
CA LEU A 156 -0.23 19.33 -2.34
C LEU A 156 0.61 20.60 -2.16
N HIS A 157 -0.04 21.74 -1.96
CA HIS A 157 0.64 23.01 -1.70
C HIS A 157 1.40 22.95 -0.36
N MET A 158 0.75 22.49 0.72
CA MET A 158 1.34 22.45 2.06
C MET A 158 2.62 21.59 2.09
N VAL A 159 2.58 20.42 1.45
CA VAL A 159 3.75 19.52 1.37
C VAL A 159 4.85 20.12 0.50
N ASN A 160 4.47 20.70 -0.65
CA ASN A 160 5.43 21.30 -1.59
C ASN A 160 6.14 22.54 -1.01
N GLN A 161 5.50 23.27 -0.07
CA GLN A 161 6.15 24.37 0.67
C GLN A 161 7.28 23.88 1.59
N VAL A 162 7.22 22.64 2.07
CA VAL A 162 8.24 22.06 2.98
C VAL A 162 9.29 21.28 2.19
N THR A 163 8.86 20.48 1.23
CA THR A 163 9.75 19.65 0.39
C THR A 163 9.32 19.75 -1.08
N PRO A 164 9.85 20.75 -1.81
CA PRO A 164 9.61 20.85 -3.25
C PRO A 164 10.08 19.60 -4.00
N GLY A 165 9.30 19.18 -5.00
CA GLY A 165 9.62 18.04 -5.84
C GLY A 165 9.35 16.66 -5.21
N ILE A 166 8.65 16.59 -4.06
CA ILE A 166 8.19 15.31 -3.51
C ILE A 166 7.34 14.55 -4.53
N GLU A 167 7.46 13.23 -4.57
CA GLU A 167 6.69 12.40 -5.50
C GLU A 167 5.20 12.44 -5.16
N VAL A 168 4.38 12.87 -6.13
CA VAL A 168 2.92 12.93 -6.04
C VAL A 168 2.35 11.81 -6.90
N LEU A 169 1.65 10.86 -6.27
CA LEU A 169 1.02 9.73 -6.94
C LEU A 169 -0.45 10.01 -7.25
N TRP A 170 -0.81 9.89 -8.53
CA TRP A 170 -2.19 9.93 -9.00
C TRP A 170 -2.59 8.61 -9.64
N ILE A 171 -3.71 8.03 -9.20
CA ILE A 171 -4.36 6.91 -9.88
C ILE A 171 -5.42 7.49 -10.81
N ASP A 172 -5.10 7.56 -12.10
CA ASP A 172 -6.04 8.00 -13.12
C ASP A 172 -6.85 6.82 -13.63
N SER A 173 -8.12 6.76 -13.26
CA SER A 173 -9.05 5.72 -13.71
C SER A 173 -9.39 5.78 -15.21
N GLY A 174 -9.11 6.90 -15.86
CA GLY A 174 -9.55 7.18 -17.23
C GLY A 174 -11.03 7.60 -17.34
N TYR A 175 -11.74 7.70 -16.21
CA TYR A 175 -13.14 8.13 -16.14
C TYR A 175 -13.32 9.51 -15.51
N ASN A 176 -12.22 10.22 -15.24
CA ASN A 176 -12.29 11.59 -14.75
C ASN A 176 -12.97 12.52 -15.78
N LYS A 177 -13.65 13.56 -15.30
CA LYS A 177 -14.23 14.57 -16.18
C LYS A 177 -13.13 15.43 -16.81
N PRO A 178 -13.38 16.03 -17.99
CA PRO A 178 -12.42 16.93 -18.64
C PRO A 178 -11.93 18.07 -17.74
N ASP A 179 -12.79 18.60 -16.85
CA ASP A 179 -12.43 19.68 -15.95
C ASP A 179 -11.45 19.20 -14.85
N THR A 180 -11.58 17.98 -14.36
CA THR A 180 -10.61 17.36 -13.44
C THR A 180 -9.23 17.22 -14.08
N TYR A 181 -9.15 16.82 -15.35
CA TYR A 181 -7.86 16.74 -16.08
C TYR A 181 -7.22 18.12 -16.25
N LYS A 182 -8.02 19.16 -16.60
CA LYS A 182 -7.53 20.55 -16.69
C LYS A 182 -7.04 21.04 -15.33
N PHE A 183 -7.83 20.81 -14.28
CA PHE A 183 -7.45 21.14 -12.91
C PHE A 183 -6.14 20.46 -12.49
N ALA A 184 -5.98 19.18 -12.79
CA ALA A 184 -4.76 18.42 -12.50
C ALA A 184 -3.53 19.03 -13.21
N ASP A 185 -3.67 19.38 -14.48
CA ASP A 185 -2.61 20.02 -15.27
C ASP A 185 -2.26 21.42 -14.73
N ASP A 186 -3.27 22.24 -14.41
CA ASP A 186 -3.10 23.58 -13.84
C ASP A 186 -2.42 23.54 -12.47
N VAL A 187 -2.86 22.67 -11.56
CA VAL A 187 -2.24 22.50 -10.23
C VAL A 187 -0.82 21.97 -10.34
N THR A 188 -0.60 20.98 -11.20
CA THR A 188 0.74 20.40 -11.42
C THR A 188 1.72 21.47 -11.89
N LYS A 189 1.34 22.30 -12.87
CA LYS A 189 2.18 23.40 -13.36
C LYS A 189 2.36 24.52 -12.33
N LYS A 190 1.26 24.92 -11.66
CA LYS A 190 1.28 26.02 -10.69
C LYS A 190 2.17 25.71 -9.48
N LEU A 191 2.17 24.46 -9.02
CA LEU A 191 2.93 24.00 -7.86
C LEU A 191 4.24 23.29 -8.23
N ASP A 192 4.57 23.16 -9.52
CA ASP A 192 5.75 22.43 -10.03
C ASP A 192 5.84 21.01 -9.40
N LEU A 193 4.74 20.26 -9.50
CA LEU A 193 4.63 18.94 -8.87
C LEU A 193 5.42 17.88 -9.64
N ASN A 194 6.13 17.01 -8.91
CA ASN A 194 6.72 15.78 -9.44
C ASN A 194 5.64 14.69 -9.50
N LEU A 195 4.81 14.72 -10.55
CA LEU A 195 3.62 13.89 -10.72
C LEU A 195 3.95 12.54 -11.35
N THR A 196 3.63 11.47 -10.65
CA THR A 196 3.65 10.08 -11.14
C THR A 196 2.22 9.59 -11.31
N VAL A 197 1.87 9.13 -12.53
CA VAL A 197 0.51 8.69 -12.85
C VAL A 197 0.48 7.19 -13.10
N TYR A 198 -0.42 6.49 -12.41
CA TYR A 198 -0.73 5.09 -12.66
C TYR A 198 -2.14 4.96 -13.22
N THR A 199 -2.27 4.17 -14.27
CA THR A 199 -3.55 3.90 -14.93
C THR A 199 -3.91 2.42 -14.82
N PRO A 200 -5.20 2.04 -14.91
CA PRO A 200 -5.60 0.64 -15.04
C PRO A 200 -4.95 -0.05 -16.23
N VAL A 201 -4.74 -1.35 -16.16
CA VAL A 201 -4.23 -2.16 -17.28
C VAL A 201 -5.21 -2.15 -18.48
N VAL A 202 -6.51 -2.08 -18.17
CA VAL A 202 -7.57 -1.94 -19.17
C VAL A 202 -7.99 -0.48 -19.26
N SER A 203 -7.93 0.12 -20.44
CA SER A 203 -8.40 1.50 -20.62
C SER A 203 -9.91 1.62 -20.46
N ALA A 204 -10.39 2.80 -20.03
CA ALA A 204 -11.81 3.12 -19.92
C ALA A 204 -12.53 2.87 -21.27
N ALA A 205 -11.97 3.33 -22.37
CA ALA A 205 -12.55 3.12 -23.71
C ALA A 205 -12.72 1.63 -24.07
N ARG A 206 -11.74 0.77 -23.70
CA ARG A 206 -11.85 -0.67 -23.93
C ARG A 206 -12.94 -1.29 -23.05
N ARG A 207 -13.04 -0.88 -21.81
CA ARG A 207 -14.08 -1.38 -20.89
C ARG A 207 -15.47 -0.98 -21.39
N ASP A 208 -15.67 0.27 -21.77
CA ASP A 208 -16.94 0.76 -22.31
C ASP A 208 -17.40 -0.03 -23.52
N ALA A 209 -16.45 -0.38 -24.40
CA ALA A 209 -16.74 -1.14 -25.61
C ALA A 209 -17.09 -2.62 -25.37
N ILE A 210 -16.59 -3.24 -24.28
CA ILE A 210 -16.69 -4.70 -24.07
C ILE A 210 -17.56 -5.05 -22.86
N MET A 211 -17.62 -4.18 -21.84
CA MET A 211 -18.21 -4.46 -20.52
C MET A 211 -19.27 -3.42 -20.09
N ASP A 212 -19.83 -2.64 -21.02
CA ASP A 212 -20.86 -1.62 -20.77
C ASP A 212 -20.47 -0.54 -19.72
N GLY A 213 -19.18 -0.19 -19.65
CA GLY A 213 -18.68 0.95 -18.86
C GLY A 213 -18.76 0.75 -17.34
N ILE A 214 -19.21 1.78 -16.62
CA ILE A 214 -19.28 1.80 -15.15
C ILE A 214 -20.53 1.06 -14.69
N PRO A 215 -20.42 -0.05 -13.94
CA PRO A 215 -21.60 -0.77 -13.42
C PRO A 215 -22.29 0.02 -12.30
N ASN A 216 -23.61 -0.16 -12.19
CA ASN A 216 -24.35 0.40 -11.07
C ASN A 216 -23.85 -0.16 -9.73
N ILE A 217 -23.98 0.65 -8.67
CA ILE A 217 -23.48 0.34 -7.33
C ILE A 217 -24.08 -0.95 -6.74
N ASP A 218 -25.34 -1.24 -7.03
CA ASP A 218 -26.04 -2.45 -6.57
C ASP A 218 -25.66 -3.70 -7.38
N ASN A 219 -24.89 -3.52 -8.45
CA ASN A 219 -24.40 -4.64 -9.25
C ASN A 219 -23.14 -5.20 -8.59
N HIS A 220 -23.09 -6.52 -8.38
CA HIS A 220 -21.91 -7.20 -7.85
C HIS A 220 -20.62 -6.93 -8.67
N ALA A 221 -20.76 -6.62 -9.97
CA ALA A 221 -19.65 -6.23 -10.85
C ALA A 221 -19.02 -4.88 -10.46
N HIS A 222 -19.66 -4.06 -9.58
CA HIS A 222 -19.08 -2.78 -9.14
C HIS A 222 -17.84 -2.97 -8.26
N GLY A 223 -17.81 -4.05 -7.46
CA GLY A 223 -16.63 -4.40 -6.67
C GLY A 223 -15.42 -4.73 -7.57
N GLU A 224 -15.64 -5.56 -8.60
CA GLU A 224 -14.62 -5.90 -9.59
C GLU A 224 -14.15 -4.67 -10.38
N PHE A 225 -15.08 -3.78 -10.74
CA PHE A 225 -14.77 -2.51 -11.38
C PHE A 225 -13.86 -1.65 -10.48
N SER A 226 -14.20 -1.50 -9.20
CA SER A 226 -13.41 -0.72 -8.24
C SER A 226 -12.02 -1.31 -8.04
N ASP A 227 -11.91 -2.64 -7.98
CA ASP A 227 -10.61 -3.32 -7.92
C ASP A 227 -9.77 -3.02 -9.17
N GLN A 228 -10.34 -3.20 -10.36
CA GLN A 228 -9.66 -3.03 -11.64
C GLN A 228 -9.22 -1.58 -11.92
N PHE A 229 -10.05 -0.59 -11.55
CA PHE A 229 -9.84 0.81 -11.92
C PHE A 229 -9.24 1.68 -10.82
N LYS A 230 -9.13 1.18 -9.59
CA LYS A 230 -8.58 1.93 -8.46
C LYS A 230 -7.64 1.12 -7.58
N LEU A 231 -8.05 -0.06 -7.11
CA LEU A 231 -7.28 -0.80 -6.12
C LEU A 231 -6.06 -1.49 -6.74
N GLU A 232 -6.20 -2.12 -7.91
CA GLU A 232 -5.07 -2.75 -8.61
C GLU A 232 -3.98 -1.74 -8.97
N PRO A 233 -4.28 -0.64 -9.70
CA PRO A 233 -3.24 0.32 -10.05
C PRO A 233 -2.62 0.98 -8.80
N PHE A 234 -3.37 1.19 -7.73
CA PHE A 234 -2.83 1.68 -6.47
C PHE A 234 -1.89 0.66 -5.82
N LYS A 235 -2.30 -0.61 -5.71
CA LYS A 235 -1.43 -1.68 -5.18
C LYS A 235 -0.15 -1.83 -5.99
N ARG A 236 -0.25 -1.78 -7.31
CA ARG A 236 0.91 -1.84 -8.21
C ARG A 236 1.84 -0.65 -7.99
N ALA A 237 1.30 0.57 -7.92
CA ALA A 237 2.07 1.76 -7.61
C ALA A 237 2.78 1.66 -6.26
N MET A 238 2.07 1.26 -5.19
CA MET A 238 2.66 1.09 -3.86
C MET A 238 3.76 0.03 -3.83
N ASN A 239 3.61 -1.07 -4.58
CA ASN A 239 4.64 -2.11 -4.68
C ASN A 239 5.88 -1.66 -5.47
N GLU A 240 5.70 -0.93 -6.57
CA GLU A 240 6.79 -0.46 -7.42
C GLU A 240 7.54 0.72 -6.80
N ILE A 241 6.82 1.66 -6.22
CA ILE A 241 7.36 2.83 -5.54
C ILE A 241 7.98 2.42 -4.20
N ASN A 242 7.34 1.49 -3.48
CA ASN A 242 7.71 1.01 -2.14
C ASN A 242 8.03 2.16 -1.17
N PRO A 243 7.05 3.05 -0.88
CA PRO A 243 7.28 4.18 0.00
C PRO A 243 7.33 3.75 1.48
N ASP A 244 8.10 4.49 2.28
CA ASP A 244 8.13 4.35 3.75
C ASP A 244 7.02 5.19 4.40
N VAL A 245 6.67 6.34 3.79
CA VAL A 245 5.64 7.26 4.27
C VAL A 245 4.68 7.64 3.15
N TRP A 246 3.39 7.61 3.47
CA TRP A 246 2.30 7.97 2.57
C TRP A 246 1.42 9.07 3.18
N LEU A 247 1.47 10.28 2.62
CA LEU A 247 0.59 11.38 2.99
C LEU A 247 -0.71 11.37 2.17
N THR A 248 -1.83 11.62 2.83
CA THR A 248 -3.17 11.61 2.22
C THR A 248 -4.05 12.74 2.77
N ALA A 249 -4.94 13.29 1.93
CA ALA A 249 -5.86 14.38 2.26
C ALA A 249 -7.18 13.92 2.89
N VAL A 250 -7.18 12.79 3.58
CA VAL A 250 -8.37 12.24 4.25
C VAL A 250 -8.79 13.15 5.41
N ARG A 251 -10.12 13.37 5.56
CA ARG A 251 -10.72 14.15 6.64
C ARG A 251 -11.84 13.37 7.34
N ARG A 252 -11.96 13.53 8.67
CA ARG A 252 -12.99 12.83 9.49
C ARG A 252 -14.41 13.14 9.04
N GLU A 253 -14.67 14.38 8.64
CA GLU A 253 -16.02 14.82 8.24
C GLU A 253 -16.54 14.19 6.94
N GLN A 254 -15.68 13.53 6.17
CA GLN A 254 -16.06 13.02 4.84
C GLN A 254 -16.95 11.77 4.92
N THR A 255 -16.71 10.87 5.90
CA THR A 255 -17.51 9.65 6.09
C THR A 255 -17.50 9.20 7.54
N LEU A 256 -18.50 8.39 7.94
CA LEU A 256 -18.57 7.81 9.30
C LEU A 256 -17.35 6.93 9.62
N VAL A 257 -16.86 6.18 8.64
CA VAL A 257 -15.67 5.31 8.81
C VAL A 257 -14.43 6.13 9.17
N ARG A 258 -14.31 7.34 8.63
CA ARG A 258 -13.14 8.20 8.87
C ARG A 258 -13.17 8.91 10.23
N GLN A 259 -14.31 8.93 10.91
CA GLN A 259 -14.41 9.55 12.25
C GLN A 259 -13.48 8.88 13.27
N GLU A 260 -13.29 7.56 13.15
CA GLU A 260 -12.46 6.77 14.03
C GLU A 260 -10.99 6.66 13.59
N MET A 261 -10.60 7.32 12.48
CA MET A 261 -9.21 7.26 12.00
C MET A 261 -8.26 8.09 12.85
N ASP A 262 -7.02 7.63 12.95
CA ASP A 262 -5.90 8.35 13.55
C ASP A 262 -5.14 9.19 12.52
N ILE A 263 -4.45 10.25 12.98
CA ILE A 263 -3.57 11.09 12.14
C ILE A 263 -2.48 10.24 11.50
N VAL A 264 -1.90 9.31 12.28
CA VAL A 264 -0.87 8.39 11.84
C VAL A 264 -1.32 6.97 12.07
N SER A 265 -1.25 6.14 11.06
CA SER A 265 -1.61 4.72 11.10
C SER A 265 -0.70 3.90 10.20
N LEU A 266 -0.74 2.59 10.35
CA LEU A 266 -0.09 1.67 9.42
C LEU A 266 -0.99 1.46 8.20
N GLY A 267 -0.43 1.62 7.03
CA GLY A 267 -1.08 1.34 5.75
C GLY A 267 -0.62 0.01 5.15
N PRO A 268 -1.04 -0.29 3.90
CA PRO A 268 -0.57 -1.48 3.18
C PRO A 268 0.96 -1.53 3.09
N ASN A 269 1.54 -2.73 3.11
CA ASN A 269 3.00 -2.95 3.04
C ASN A 269 3.78 -2.23 4.16
N GLU A 270 3.17 -2.09 5.34
CA GLU A 270 3.79 -1.44 6.51
C GLU A 270 4.15 0.04 6.30
N VAL A 271 3.60 0.71 5.26
CA VAL A 271 3.81 2.13 5.03
C VAL A 271 3.21 2.96 6.18
N ILE A 272 3.95 3.95 6.67
CA ILE A 272 3.43 4.92 7.64
C ILE A 272 2.47 5.86 6.91
N LYS A 273 1.17 5.67 7.12
CA LYS A 273 0.13 6.53 6.54
C LYS A 273 -0.11 7.73 7.45
N VAL A 274 -0.04 8.92 6.88
CA VAL A 274 -0.23 10.19 7.59
C VAL A 274 -1.33 11.02 6.95
N SER A 275 -2.29 11.48 7.75
CA SER A 275 -3.42 12.32 7.32
C SER A 275 -3.35 13.68 8.02
N PRO A 276 -2.55 14.63 7.52
CA PRO A 276 -2.32 15.92 8.21
C PRO A 276 -3.58 16.78 8.33
N LEU A 277 -4.52 16.61 7.41
CA LEU A 277 -5.77 17.37 7.34
C LEU A 277 -6.94 16.67 8.02
N LEU A 278 -6.67 15.60 8.82
CA LEU A 278 -7.69 14.69 9.31
C LEU A 278 -8.82 15.42 10.06
N ASP A 279 -8.47 16.40 10.89
CA ASP A 279 -9.41 17.16 11.72
C ASP A 279 -9.87 18.48 11.07
N TRP A 280 -9.45 18.76 9.84
CA TRP A 280 -9.86 19.94 9.10
C TRP A 280 -11.28 19.83 8.57
N THR A 281 -12.03 20.93 8.70
CA THR A 281 -13.35 21.09 8.10
C THR A 281 -13.26 21.60 6.67
N ILE A 282 -14.34 21.46 5.91
CA ILE A 282 -14.45 22.08 4.56
C ILE A 282 -14.20 23.60 4.61
N ASN A 283 -14.55 24.24 5.72
CA ASN A 283 -14.34 25.68 5.90
C ASN A 283 -12.84 26.00 6.07
N ASP A 284 -12.09 25.18 6.80
CA ASP A 284 -10.63 25.32 6.94
C ASP A 284 -9.95 25.14 5.59
N MET A 285 -10.37 24.15 4.81
CA MET A 285 -9.86 23.91 3.46
C MET A 285 -10.10 25.11 2.54
N LYS A 286 -11.32 25.65 2.51
CA LYS A 286 -11.66 26.84 1.72
C LYS A 286 -10.90 28.07 2.17
N THR A 287 -10.72 28.24 3.47
CA THR A 287 -9.94 29.35 4.04
C THR A 287 -8.50 29.28 3.57
N TYR A 288 -7.91 28.09 3.58
CA TYR A 288 -6.55 27.88 3.09
C TYR A 288 -6.42 28.14 1.58
N LEU A 289 -7.35 27.60 0.75
CA LEU A 289 -7.38 27.84 -0.69
C LEU A 289 -7.40 29.33 -0.99
N ASN A 290 -8.30 30.08 -0.32
CA ASN A 290 -8.42 31.51 -0.50
C ASN A 290 -7.17 32.28 -0.06
N LYS A 291 -6.58 31.90 1.09
CA LYS A 291 -5.37 32.53 1.62
C LYS A 291 -4.20 32.48 0.65
N TYR A 292 -4.05 31.33 -0.04
CA TYR A 292 -2.91 31.09 -0.95
C TYR A 292 -3.28 31.24 -2.44
N GLY A 293 -4.52 31.63 -2.76
CA GLY A 293 -4.98 31.79 -4.13
C GLY A 293 -4.90 30.50 -4.94
N LEU A 294 -5.20 29.35 -4.31
CA LEU A 294 -5.14 28.04 -4.95
C LEU A 294 -6.44 27.74 -5.69
N PRO A 295 -6.38 27.05 -6.83
CA PRO A 295 -7.57 26.60 -7.53
C PRO A 295 -8.27 25.48 -6.77
N ASP A 296 -9.58 25.30 -7.00
CA ASP A 296 -10.39 24.21 -6.44
C ASP A 296 -11.15 23.50 -7.57
N GLU A 297 -11.28 22.19 -7.45
CA GLU A 297 -12.10 21.35 -8.35
C GLU A 297 -13.55 21.36 -7.88
N THR A 298 -14.47 21.70 -8.76
CA THR A 298 -15.91 21.84 -8.43
C THR A 298 -16.80 20.81 -9.14
N PHE A 299 -16.26 20.08 -10.13
CA PHE A 299 -17.01 19.13 -10.96
C PHE A 299 -16.51 17.70 -10.88
N TYR A 300 -15.81 17.36 -9.81
CA TYR A 300 -15.20 16.05 -9.59
C TYR A 300 -16.22 14.90 -9.64
N PHE A 301 -15.80 13.79 -10.24
CA PHE A 301 -16.54 12.54 -10.27
C PHE A 301 -15.59 11.37 -9.99
N ASP A 302 -15.92 10.56 -8.97
CA ASP A 302 -15.21 9.30 -8.70
C ASP A 302 -16.09 8.12 -9.12
N PRO A 303 -15.75 7.38 -10.18
CA PRO A 303 -16.58 6.28 -10.68
C PRO A 303 -16.68 5.11 -9.71
N THR A 304 -15.78 5.02 -8.74
CA THR A 304 -15.78 3.98 -7.70
C THR A 304 -16.64 4.33 -6.47
N LYS A 305 -17.14 5.58 -6.42
CA LYS A 305 -17.91 6.12 -5.30
C LYS A 305 -19.33 6.53 -5.68
N VAL A 306 -19.93 6.10 -6.68
CA VAL A 306 -21.22 6.52 -7.29
C VAL A 306 -22.20 7.26 -6.34
N GLU A 307 -22.11 7.03 -5.02
CA GLU A 307 -22.85 7.75 -3.97
C GLU A 307 -21.91 8.59 -3.09
N SER A 308 -22.42 9.77 -2.67
CA SER A 308 -21.71 10.63 -1.72
C SER A 308 -21.61 9.94 -0.34
N GLY A 309 -20.40 10.01 0.26
CA GLY A 309 -20.14 9.42 1.59
C GLY A 309 -19.70 7.95 1.58
N ARG A 310 -19.57 7.30 0.42
CA ARG A 310 -19.02 5.94 0.30
C ARG A 310 -17.50 5.94 0.25
N GLU A 311 -16.90 4.93 0.91
CA GLU A 311 -15.47 4.67 0.82
C GLU A 311 -15.12 3.91 -0.47
N CYS A 312 -13.98 4.25 -1.07
CA CYS A 312 -13.48 3.61 -2.28
C CYS A 312 -12.58 2.38 -2.02
N GLY A 313 -12.46 1.97 -0.77
CA GLY A 313 -11.62 0.84 -0.37
C GLY A 313 -10.14 1.13 -0.15
N LEU A 314 -9.58 2.23 -0.66
CA LEU A 314 -8.14 2.56 -0.47
C LEU A 314 -7.78 2.82 1.00
N HIS A 315 -8.69 3.39 1.77
CA HIS A 315 -8.45 3.79 3.16
C HIS A 315 -9.05 2.82 4.18
N THR A 316 -9.78 1.81 3.73
CA THR A 316 -10.45 0.80 4.56
C THR A 316 -9.85 -0.59 4.43
N ILE A 317 -8.75 -0.74 3.69
CA ILE A 317 -8.00 -2.00 3.66
C ILE A 317 -7.38 -2.16 5.05
N SER A 318 -8.11 -2.85 5.91
CA SER A 318 -7.55 -3.42 7.15
C SER A 318 -6.65 -4.58 6.75
N ASN A 319 -5.48 -4.67 7.37
CA ASN A 319 -4.53 -5.78 7.24
C ASN A 319 -5.16 -7.12 7.54
#